data_db7d70f630179bf88c397c40b34852e5
#
_entry.id   db7d70f630179bf88c397c40b34852e5
#
_cell.length_a   1.000
_cell.length_b   1.000
_cell.length_c   1.000
_cell.angle_alpha   90.00
_cell.angle_beta   90.00
_cell.angle_gamma   90.00
#
_symmetry.space_group_name_H-M   'P 1'
#
loop_
_entity.id
_entity.type
_entity.pdbx_description
1 polymer ?
#
loop_
_entity_poly.entity_id
_entity_poly.type
_entity_poly.pdbx_seq_one_letter_code
_entity_poly.pdbx_strand_id
1 'polypeptide(L)'
;MHECSKAVARRLHDARFATRWFIGDGIDVGAGGDSLGNYREFFPGMRSCHAWDLPDGDAQLLEGVADESLDFVHSSHCLEHMREPAVALDHWIRVLKPGGHLVVIVPDEDLYEQGVFPSTFNTDHKWTFTIAKFASWSPRSINVTDLMNGVSDRIQTVKIELLDASYRFAGIPRIDQTLTPVAESAIEIVARKWTSDDLALRGRIRRAEAT
;
A
#
# COMPACT_ATOMS: atom_id res chain seq x y z
N MET A 1 3.56 -4.32 15.88
CA MET A 1 4.47 -3.90 14.80
C MET A 1 4.26 -2.41 14.60
N HIS A 2 5.30 -1.63 14.33
CA HIS A 2 5.20 -0.16 14.24
C HIS A 2 5.63 0.30 12.83
N GLU A 3 5.07 -0.34 11.80
CA GLU A 3 5.47 -0.10 10.42
C GLU A 3 4.95 1.24 9.89
N CYS A 4 3.76 1.67 10.34
CA CYS A 4 3.21 2.95 9.94
C CYS A 4 4.08 4.12 10.45
N SER A 5 4.54 4.08 11.71
CA SER A 5 5.43 5.11 12.27
C SER A 5 6.75 5.24 11.51
N LYS A 6 7.36 4.13 11.07
CA LYS A 6 8.56 4.17 10.21
C LYS A 6 8.27 4.81 8.85
N ALA A 7 7.18 4.36 8.21
CA ALA A 7 6.75 4.92 6.94
C ALA A 7 6.45 6.42 7.03
N VAL A 8 5.84 6.89 8.13
CA VAL A 8 5.61 8.33 8.36
C VAL A 8 6.92 9.10 8.36
N ALA A 9 7.93 8.66 9.11
CA ALA A 9 9.23 9.32 9.16
C ALA A 9 9.85 9.47 7.76
N ARG A 10 9.81 8.42 6.94
CA ARG A 10 10.28 8.45 5.55
C ARG A 10 9.43 9.37 4.67
N ARG A 11 8.10 9.31 4.81
CA ARG A 11 7.12 10.07 4.00
C ARG A 11 7.20 11.58 4.22
N LEU A 12 7.72 12.05 5.35
CA LEU A 12 7.96 13.49 5.60
C LEU A 12 9.00 14.10 4.63
N HIS A 13 9.83 13.28 4.01
CA HIS A 13 10.80 13.72 3.00
C HIS A 13 10.23 13.71 1.57
N ASP A 14 8.98 13.28 1.38
CA ASP A 14 8.29 13.31 0.10
C ASP A 14 6.99 14.13 0.21
N ALA A 15 7.05 15.37 -0.23
CA ALA A 15 5.93 16.31 -0.14
C ALA A 15 4.63 15.79 -0.80
N ARG A 16 4.71 14.82 -1.72
CA ARG A 16 3.53 14.24 -2.38
C ARG A 16 2.56 13.57 -1.39
N PHE A 17 3.08 12.99 -0.30
CA PHE A 17 2.22 12.42 0.74
C PHE A 17 1.33 13.47 1.40
N ALA A 18 1.90 14.62 1.77
CA ALA A 18 1.17 15.69 2.44
C ALA A 18 0.33 16.56 1.49
N THR A 19 0.71 16.65 0.19
CA THR A 19 0.09 17.59 -0.76
C THR A 19 -0.80 16.91 -1.81
N ARG A 20 -0.80 15.59 -1.92
CA ARG A 20 -1.55 14.85 -2.95
C ARG A 20 -2.19 13.58 -2.45
N TRP A 21 -1.43 12.70 -1.76
CA TRP A 21 -1.85 11.32 -1.55
C TRP A 21 -2.67 11.12 -0.29
N PHE A 22 -2.42 11.90 0.76
CA PHE A 22 -3.19 11.87 2.01
C PHE A 22 -4.00 13.17 2.18
N ILE A 23 -4.87 13.47 1.23
CA ILE A 23 -5.74 14.64 1.23
C ILE A 23 -7.18 14.17 1.44
N GLY A 24 -7.96 14.88 2.27
CA GLY A 24 -9.37 14.61 2.49
C GLY A 24 -9.64 13.51 3.52
N ASP A 25 -10.65 12.69 3.28
CA ASP A 25 -11.11 11.63 4.16
C ASP A 25 -10.63 10.27 3.66
N GLY A 26 -10.04 9.47 4.52
CA GLY A 26 -9.51 8.17 4.17
C GLY A 26 -9.76 7.07 5.18
N ILE A 27 -9.28 5.90 4.82
CA ILE A 27 -9.31 4.69 5.64
C ILE A 27 -7.92 4.07 5.69
N ASP A 28 -7.57 3.50 6.82
CA ASP A 28 -6.36 2.72 7.04
C ASP A 28 -6.74 1.25 7.28
N VAL A 29 -6.56 0.40 6.28
CA VAL A 29 -7.03 -0.99 6.28
C VAL A 29 -5.99 -1.90 6.91
N GLY A 30 -6.40 -2.65 7.94
CA GLY A 30 -5.50 -3.46 8.75
C GLY A 30 -4.65 -2.62 9.70
N ALA A 31 -5.22 -1.53 10.22
CA ALA A 31 -4.52 -0.47 10.94
C ALA A 31 -3.81 -0.94 12.22
N GLY A 32 -4.32 -1.97 12.89
CA GLY A 32 -3.79 -2.41 14.18
C GLY A 32 -3.70 -1.28 15.21
N GLY A 33 -2.66 -1.34 16.03
CA GLY A 33 -2.39 -0.29 17.03
C GLY A 33 -1.56 0.90 16.54
N ASP A 34 -1.10 0.87 15.26
CA ASP A 34 -0.19 1.88 14.67
C ASP A 34 -0.82 2.52 13.42
N SER A 35 -2.06 3.00 13.55
CA SER A 35 -2.81 3.57 12.44
C SER A 35 -2.21 4.87 11.92
N LEU A 36 -2.27 5.08 10.60
CA LEU A 36 -1.91 6.33 9.93
C LEU A 36 -2.65 7.54 10.53
N GLY A 37 -3.89 7.36 10.98
CA GLY A 37 -4.69 8.40 11.63
C GLY A 37 -4.03 9.00 12.89
N ASN A 38 -3.17 8.24 13.57
CA ASN A 38 -2.42 8.71 14.75
C ASN A 38 -1.36 9.77 14.40
N TYR A 39 -1.03 9.92 13.11
CA TYR A 39 0.01 10.83 12.59
C TYR A 39 -0.56 11.95 11.73
N ARG A 40 -1.85 12.24 11.86
CA ARG A 40 -2.57 13.21 11.03
C ARG A 40 -1.93 14.61 11.03
N GLU A 41 -1.34 15.02 12.13
CA GLU A 41 -0.67 16.33 12.22
C GLU A 41 0.48 16.52 11.23
N PHE A 42 1.09 15.45 10.75
CA PHE A 42 2.14 15.50 9.75
C PHE A 42 1.63 15.62 8.31
N PHE A 43 0.32 15.44 8.11
CA PHE A 43 -0.34 15.47 6.80
C PHE A 43 -1.49 16.50 6.82
N PRO A 44 -1.20 17.80 6.75
CA PRO A 44 -2.19 18.86 7.01
C PRO A 44 -3.39 18.85 6.05
N GLY A 45 -3.29 18.20 4.90
CA GLY A 45 -4.43 18.00 3.99
C GLY A 45 -5.37 16.85 4.39
N MET A 46 -4.97 16.00 5.32
CA MET A 46 -5.78 14.88 5.82
C MET A 46 -6.85 15.39 6.79
N ARG A 47 -8.13 15.27 6.42
CA ARG A 47 -9.27 15.65 7.30
C ARG A 47 -9.55 14.54 8.32
N SER A 48 -9.62 13.32 7.85
CA SER A 48 -9.81 12.13 8.69
C SER A 48 -9.12 10.91 8.09
N CYS A 49 -8.79 9.95 8.95
CA CYS A 49 -8.35 8.62 8.56
C CYS A 49 -8.94 7.62 9.55
N HIS A 50 -9.95 6.86 9.09
CA HIS A 50 -10.59 5.84 9.91
C HIS A 50 -9.71 4.59 9.96
N ALA A 51 -9.41 4.13 11.16
CA ALA A 51 -8.71 2.85 11.35
C ALA A 51 -9.72 1.70 11.17
N TRP A 52 -9.53 0.88 10.14
CA TRP A 52 -10.33 -0.31 9.89
C TRP A 52 -9.56 -1.55 10.33
N ASP A 53 -10.15 -2.33 11.20
CA ASP A 53 -9.55 -3.58 11.69
C ASP A 53 -10.63 -4.64 11.93
N LEU A 54 -10.25 -5.79 12.47
CA LEU A 54 -11.13 -6.95 12.71
C LEU A 54 -12.52 -6.63 13.29
N PRO A 55 -12.68 -5.68 14.25
CA PRO A 55 -14.00 -5.32 14.74
C PRO A 55 -14.90 -4.64 13.72
N ASP A 56 -14.31 -4.00 12.68
CA ASP A 56 -15.06 -3.27 11.65
C ASP A 56 -15.55 -4.20 10.53
N GLY A 57 -14.94 -5.37 10.38
CA GLY A 57 -15.31 -6.39 9.40
C GLY A 57 -14.18 -6.88 8.51
N ASP A 58 -14.53 -7.58 7.42
CA ASP A 58 -13.56 -8.16 6.49
C ASP A 58 -12.79 -7.08 5.73
N ALA A 59 -11.50 -6.98 6.00
CA ALA A 59 -10.59 -6.05 5.33
C ALA A 59 -10.50 -6.28 3.81
N GLN A 60 -10.75 -7.50 3.34
CA GLN A 60 -10.75 -7.80 1.90
C GLN A 60 -11.92 -7.14 1.19
N LEU A 61 -13.10 -7.10 1.80
CA LEU A 61 -14.34 -6.69 1.14
C LEU A 61 -14.75 -5.24 1.46
N LEU A 62 -14.35 -4.70 2.62
CA LEU A 62 -14.77 -3.40 3.14
C LEU A 62 -16.30 -3.25 3.05
N GLU A 63 -17.04 -4.25 3.57
CA GLU A 63 -18.50 -4.25 3.58
C GLU A 63 -19.02 -3.08 4.40
N GLY A 64 -20.03 -2.37 3.87
CA GLY A 64 -20.59 -1.19 4.52
C GLY A 64 -19.86 0.12 4.20
N VAL A 65 -18.67 0.09 3.61
CA VAL A 65 -18.02 1.29 3.06
C VAL A 65 -18.59 1.57 1.67
N ALA A 66 -19.20 2.75 1.51
CA ALA A 66 -19.86 3.12 0.25
C ALA A 66 -18.85 3.29 -0.90
N ASP A 67 -19.30 3.00 -2.12
CA ASP A 67 -18.52 3.24 -3.33
C ASP A 67 -18.18 4.73 -3.45
N GLU A 68 -16.98 5.02 -3.94
CA GLU A 68 -16.52 6.37 -4.25
C GLU A 68 -16.72 7.39 -3.12
N SER A 69 -16.55 6.93 -1.86
CA SER A 69 -16.76 7.75 -0.66
C SER A 69 -15.48 8.34 -0.06
N LEU A 70 -14.32 7.75 -0.37
CA LEU A 70 -13.04 8.08 0.26
C LEU A 70 -12.08 8.79 -0.72
N ASP A 71 -11.32 9.73 -0.20
CA ASP A 71 -10.30 10.44 -0.96
C ASP A 71 -8.98 9.66 -1.02
N PHE A 72 -8.71 8.82 0.00
CA PHE A 72 -7.58 7.89 -0.02
C PHE A 72 -7.88 6.59 0.74
N VAL A 73 -7.19 5.52 0.35
CA VAL A 73 -7.08 4.26 1.08
C VAL A 73 -5.61 4.02 1.38
N HIS A 74 -5.30 3.78 2.64
CA HIS A 74 -3.99 3.34 3.11
C HIS A 74 -4.09 1.92 3.62
N SER A 75 -3.01 1.15 3.46
CA SER A 75 -2.85 -0.16 4.08
C SER A 75 -1.38 -0.47 4.23
N SER A 76 -0.99 -0.97 5.40
CA SER A 76 0.39 -1.33 5.68
C SER A 76 0.45 -2.72 6.31
N HIS A 77 1.13 -3.65 5.63
CA HIS A 77 1.28 -5.03 6.10
C HIS A 77 -0.05 -5.73 6.41
N CYS A 78 -0.98 -5.66 5.45
CA CYS A 78 -2.29 -6.28 5.54
C CYS A 78 -2.61 -7.13 4.30
N LEU A 79 -2.18 -6.71 3.10
CA LEU A 79 -2.52 -7.37 1.85
C LEU A 79 -1.98 -8.81 1.76
N GLU A 80 -0.84 -9.09 2.39
CA GLU A 80 -0.23 -10.42 2.49
C GLU A 80 -1.09 -11.43 3.28
N HIS A 81 -1.99 -10.93 4.12
CA HIS A 81 -2.93 -11.72 4.92
C HIS A 81 -4.26 -12.00 4.20
N MET A 82 -4.53 -11.33 3.09
CA MET A 82 -5.78 -11.50 2.35
C MET A 82 -5.87 -12.88 1.70
N ARG A 83 -7.09 -13.40 1.58
CA ARG A 83 -7.33 -14.66 0.85
C ARG A 83 -6.99 -14.50 -0.62
N GLU A 84 -7.40 -13.37 -1.20
CA GLU A 84 -7.27 -13.03 -2.61
C GLU A 84 -6.85 -11.55 -2.74
N PRO A 85 -5.55 -11.25 -2.84
CA PRO A 85 -5.04 -9.87 -2.89
C PRO A 85 -5.63 -9.01 -4.01
N ALA A 86 -5.87 -9.60 -5.19
CA ALA A 86 -6.49 -8.88 -6.29
C ALA A 86 -7.93 -8.44 -5.97
N VAL A 87 -8.72 -9.31 -5.34
CA VAL A 87 -10.08 -9.01 -4.90
C VAL A 87 -10.08 -7.91 -3.82
N ALA A 88 -9.14 -7.98 -2.88
CA ALA A 88 -8.97 -6.94 -1.86
C ALA A 88 -8.70 -5.57 -2.50
N LEU A 89 -7.76 -5.52 -3.43
CA LEU A 89 -7.43 -4.28 -4.15
C LEU A 89 -8.62 -3.74 -4.96
N ASP A 90 -9.41 -4.60 -5.61
CA ASP A 90 -10.62 -4.17 -6.32
C ASP A 90 -11.62 -3.48 -5.38
N HIS A 91 -11.84 -4.03 -4.18
CA HIS A 91 -12.72 -3.40 -3.18
C HIS A 91 -12.11 -2.12 -2.61
N TRP A 92 -10.80 -2.05 -2.39
CA TRP A 92 -10.13 -0.84 -1.93
C TRP A 92 -10.17 0.28 -2.98
N ILE A 93 -10.11 -0.09 -4.28
CA ILE A 93 -10.30 0.85 -5.40
C ILE A 93 -11.77 1.26 -5.55
N ARG A 94 -12.71 0.35 -5.32
CA ARG A 94 -14.15 0.62 -5.37
C ARG A 94 -14.54 1.80 -4.48
N VAL A 95 -14.07 1.80 -3.23
CA VAL A 95 -14.42 2.83 -2.24
C VAL A 95 -13.73 4.17 -2.48
N LEU A 96 -12.67 4.23 -3.31
CA LEU A 96 -12.01 5.48 -3.68
C LEU A 96 -12.89 6.32 -4.61
N LYS A 97 -12.95 7.61 -4.35
CA LYS A 97 -13.47 8.60 -5.30
C LYS A 97 -12.61 8.63 -6.58
N PRO A 98 -13.17 9.03 -7.74
CA PRO A 98 -12.36 9.40 -8.89
C PRO A 98 -11.33 10.46 -8.52
N GLY A 99 -10.06 10.23 -8.87
CA GLY A 99 -8.94 11.07 -8.47
C GLY A 99 -8.30 10.73 -7.12
N GLY A 100 -8.95 9.86 -6.33
CA GLY A 100 -8.44 9.39 -5.04
C GLY A 100 -7.22 8.47 -5.16
N HIS A 101 -6.52 8.26 -4.04
CA HIS A 101 -5.25 7.54 -4.02
C HIS A 101 -5.30 6.28 -3.16
N LEU A 102 -4.69 5.23 -3.68
CA LEU A 102 -4.38 4.00 -2.96
C LEU A 102 -2.89 4.02 -2.57
N VAL A 103 -2.58 3.83 -1.30
CA VAL A 103 -1.21 3.71 -0.78
C VAL A 103 -1.10 2.41 -0.01
N VAL A 104 -0.32 1.47 -0.52
CA VAL A 104 -0.17 0.13 0.07
C VAL A 104 1.30 -0.16 0.34
N ILE A 105 1.58 -0.73 1.50
CA ILE A 105 2.88 -1.33 1.83
C ILE A 105 2.68 -2.83 2.02
N VAL A 106 3.51 -3.63 1.35
CA VAL A 106 3.58 -5.09 1.52
C VAL A 106 5.01 -5.52 1.82
N PRO A 107 5.25 -6.59 2.57
CA PRO A 107 6.60 -7.12 2.78
C PRO A 107 7.20 -7.58 1.45
N ASP A 108 8.49 -7.25 1.22
CA ASP A 108 9.25 -7.81 0.10
C ASP A 108 9.74 -9.21 0.44
N GLU A 109 9.64 -10.16 -0.49
CA GLU A 109 9.96 -11.56 -0.23
C GLU A 109 11.44 -11.80 0.09
N ASP A 110 12.35 -11.06 -0.52
CA ASP A 110 13.78 -11.24 -0.28
C ASP A 110 14.21 -10.56 1.02
N LEU A 111 13.63 -9.40 1.33
CA LEU A 111 14.01 -8.63 2.51
C LEU A 111 13.33 -9.13 3.79
N TYR A 112 12.04 -9.43 3.71
CA TYR A 112 11.29 -9.88 4.89
C TYR A 112 11.42 -11.40 5.06
N GLU A 113 10.98 -12.20 4.09
CA GLU A 113 10.93 -13.66 4.20
C GLU A 113 12.32 -14.31 4.10
N GLN A 114 13.27 -13.65 3.42
CA GLN A 114 14.67 -14.06 3.33
C GLN A 114 14.86 -15.51 2.87
N GLY A 115 14.12 -15.89 1.81
CA GLY A 115 14.25 -17.19 1.17
C GLY A 115 13.48 -18.34 1.82
N VAL A 116 12.60 -18.08 2.79
CA VAL A 116 11.85 -19.12 3.51
C VAL A 116 10.35 -18.85 3.49
N PHE A 117 9.58 -19.75 2.90
CA PHE A 117 8.12 -19.72 2.94
C PHE A 117 7.57 -21.15 3.14
N PRO A 118 6.56 -21.41 3.99
CA PRO A 118 5.76 -20.42 4.76
C PRO A 118 6.61 -19.55 5.67
N SER A 119 6.12 -18.33 5.89
CA SER A 119 6.83 -17.34 6.71
C SER A 119 7.13 -17.87 8.11
N THR A 120 8.36 -17.64 8.57
CA THR A 120 8.77 -17.98 9.94
C THR A 120 8.79 -16.78 10.87
N PHE A 121 8.65 -15.57 10.32
CA PHE A 121 8.56 -14.33 11.10
C PHE A 121 7.11 -13.95 11.39
N ASN A 122 6.20 -14.19 10.44
CA ASN A 122 4.77 -14.05 10.64
C ASN A 122 4.03 -15.21 9.94
N THR A 123 3.55 -16.16 10.71
CA THR A 123 2.95 -17.41 10.21
C THR A 123 1.58 -17.22 9.52
N ASP A 124 0.98 -16.01 9.61
CA ASP A 124 -0.27 -15.68 8.93
C ASP A 124 -0.09 -15.10 7.51
N HIS A 125 1.15 -14.90 7.05
CA HIS A 125 1.41 -14.51 5.67
C HIS A 125 0.97 -15.62 4.71
N LYS A 126 0.03 -15.31 3.84
CA LYS A 126 -0.51 -16.19 2.80
C LYS A 126 0.20 -16.00 1.47
N TRP A 127 0.81 -14.83 1.28
CA TRP A 127 1.47 -14.40 0.05
C TRP A 127 2.81 -13.74 0.34
N THR A 128 3.69 -13.80 -0.64
CA THR A 128 4.92 -13.03 -0.69
C THR A 128 4.89 -12.09 -1.89
N PHE A 129 5.62 -10.98 -1.84
CA PHE A 129 5.60 -9.97 -2.89
C PHE A 129 6.99 -9.65 -3.37
N THR A 130 7.09 -9.34 -4.65
CA THR A 130 8.28 -8.76 -5.28
C THR A 130 7.84 -7.69 -6.28
N ILE A 131 8.69 -6.72 -6.59
CA ILE A 131 8.32 -5.69 -7.58
C ILE A 131 8.11 -6.33 -8.95
N ALA A 132 9.13 -7.02 -9.47
CA ALA A 132 9.07 -7.80 -10.70
C ALA A 132 10.21 -8.80 -10.72
N LYS A 133 9.89 -10.08 -10.92
CA LYS A 133 10.88 -11.15 -11.13
C LYS A 133 10.38 -12.07 -12.24
N PHE A 134 11.30 -12.59 -13.06
CA PHE A 134 10.98 -13.63 -14.02
C PHE A 134 10.59 -14.94 -13.32
N ALA A 135 11.27 -15.26 -12.23
CA ALA A 135 10.97 -16.41 -11.40
C ALA A 135 11.27 -16.10 -9.93
N SER A 136 10.38 -16.49 -9.03
CA SER A 136 10.57 -16.39 -7.60
C SER A 136 10.91 -17.75 -6.99
N TRP A 137 11.62 -17.71 -5.87
CA TRP A 137 11.84 -18.90 -5.02
C TRP A 137 10.59 -19.27 -4.21
N SER A 138 9.68 -18.29 -3.96
CA SER A 138 8.45 -18.53 -3.20
C SER A 138 7.35 -19.12 -4.09
N PRO A 139 6.67 -20.19 -3.66
CA PRO A 139 5.54 -20.76 -4.41
C PRO A 139 4.28 -19.90 -4.35
N ARG A 140 4.27 -18.85 -3.54
CA ARG A 140 3.14 -17.94 -3.33
C ARG A 140 3.52 -16.49 -3.64
N SER A 141 4.51 -16.29 -4.49
CA SER A 141 5.00 -14.97 -4.89
C SER A 141 4.05 -14.26 -5.85
N ILE A 142 3.88 -12.97 -5.65
CA ILE A 142 3.12 -12.07 -6.51
C ILE A 142 4.05 -10.95 -7.01
N ASN A 143 4.18 -10.80 -8.32
CA ASN A 143 4.78 -9.61 -8.91
C ASN A 143 3.81 -8.43 -8.76
N VAL A 144 4.22 -7.41 -8.04
CA VAL A 144 3.42 -6.21 -7.78
C VAL A 144 3.04 -5.51 -9.08
N THR A 145 3.96 -5.45 -10.05
CA THR A 145 3.69 -4.84 -11.37
C THR A 145 2.58 -5.55 -12.11
N ASP A 146 2.57 -6.88 -12.12
CA ASP A 146 1.53 -7.68 -12.78
C ASP A 146 0.20 -7.55 -12.03
N LEU A 147 0.23 -7.61 -10.69
CA LEU A 147 -0.96 -7.44 -9.86
C LEU A 147 -1.63 -6.09 -10.14
N MET A 148 -0.86 -4.99 -10.10
CA MET A 148 -1.40 -3.65 -10.31
C MET A 148 -1.90 -3.41 -11.74
N ASN A 149 -1.29 -4.06 -12.73
CA ASN A 149 -1.77 -4.00 -14.11
C ASN A 149 -3.05 -4.81 -14.35
N GLY A 150 -3.27 -5.85 -13.56
CA GLY A 150 -4.41 -6.78 -13.71
C GLY A 150 -5.65 -6.42 -12.90
N VAL A 151 -5.51 -5.61 -11.86
CA VAL A 151 -6.58 -5.40 -10.88
C VAL A 151 -7.71 -4.51 -11.37
N SER A 152 -7.43 -3.44 -12.12
CA SER A 152 -8.45 -2.53 -12.63
C SER A 152 -7.93 -1.67 -13.78
N ASP A 153 -8.78 -1.46 -14.80
CA ASP A 153 -8.52 -0.52 -15.89
C ASP A 153 -8.72 0.95 -15.49
N ARG A 154 -9.19 1.19 -14.26
CA ARG A 154 -9.52 2.53 -13.71
C ARG A 154 -8.47 3.07 -12.76
N ILE A 155 -7.34 2.38 -12.60
CA ILE A 155 -6.28 2.82 -11.69
C ILE A 155 -4.97 2.98 -12.46
N GLN A 156 -4.17 3.95 -12.05
CA GLN A 156 -2.83 4.17 -12.55
C GLN A 156 -1.84 4.07 -11.40
N THR A 157 -0.91 3.14 -11.49
CA THR A 157 0.23 3.10 -10.58
C THR A 157 1.15 4.30 -10.86
N VAL A 158 1.44 5.08 -9.83
CA VAL A 158 2.27 6.30 -9.92
C VAL A 158 3.59 6.19 -9.17
N LYS A 159 3.73 5.17 -8.32
CA LYS A 159 4.97 4.85 -7.60
C LYS A 159 5.00 3.37 -7.22
N ILE A 160 6.14 2.72 -7.40
CA ILE A 160 6.52 1.47 -6.75
C ILE A 160 7.96 1.66 -6.26
N GLU A 161 8.21 1.37 -5.00
CA GLU A 161 9.53 1.57 -4.37
C GLU A 161 9.86 0.42 -3.43
N LEU A 162 11.07 -0.14 -3.55
CA LEU A 162 11.63 -1.05 -2.58
C LEU A 162 12.14 -0.27 -1.37
N LEU A 163 11.69 -0.64 -0.19
CA LEU A 163 12.02 0.04 1.06
C LEU A 163 13.15 -0.72 1.77
N ASP A 164 14.38 -0.45 1.34
CA ASP A 164 15.59 -1.13 1.81
C ASP A 164 16.67 -0.19 2.38
N ALA A 165 16.37 1.11 2.47
CA ALA A 165 17.36 2.13 2.84
C ALA A 165 18.07 1.87 4.18
N SER A 166 17.41 1.20 5.12
CA SER A 166 17.96 0.84 6.42
C SER A 166 18.16 -0.67 6.58
N TYR A 167 18.09 -1.44 5.48
CA TYR A 167 18.26 -2.89 5.50
C TYR A 167 19.74 -3.26 5.52
N ARG A 168 20.08 -4.26 6.32
CA ARG A 168 21.45 -4.79 6.44
C ARG A 168 21.59 -6.07 5.64
N PHE A 169 22.27 -5.99 4.49
CA PHE A 169 22.40 -7.09 3.53
C PHE A 169 23.47 -8.11 3.89
N ALA A 170 24.49 -7.75 4.67
CA ALA A 170 25.64 -8.59 4.91
C ALA A 170 25.95 -8.75 6.40
N GLY A 171 26.58 -9.88 6.72
CA GLY A 171 27.24 -10.10 8.01
C GLY A 171 26.32 -10.42 9.19
N ILE A 172 25.03 -10.64 8.96
CA ILE A 172 24.08 -11.00 10.03
C ILE A 172 23.37 -12.31 9.73
N PRO A 173 23.00 -13.09 10.75
CA PRO A 173 22.09 -14.21 10.60
C PRO A 173 20.72 -13.77 10.05
N ARG A 174 19.95 -14.71 9.53
CA ARG A 174 18.55 -14.48 9.15
C ARG A 174 17.74 -14.06 10.37
N ILE A 175 17.25 -12.83 10.36
CA ILE A 175 16.44 -12.22 11.42
C ILE A 175 15.37 -11.32 10.82
N ASP A 176 14.25 -11.13 11.52
CA ASP A 176 13.28 -10.10 11.19
C ASP A 176 13.86 -8.70 11.49
N GLN A 177 14.29 -7.99 10.45
CA GLN A 177 14.87 -6.66 10.59
C GLN A 177 13.82 -5.59 10.87
N THR A 178 12.52 -5.88 10.65
CA THR A 178 11.43 -4.94 10.97
C THR A 178 11.26 -4.75 12.49
N LEU A 179 11.85 -5.61 13.30
CA LEU A 179 11.90 -5.41 14.75
C LEU A 179 12.84 -4.26 15.17
N THR A 180 13.65 -3.73 14.25
CA THR A 180 14.45 -2.53 14.51
C THR A 180 13.61 -1.26 14.34
N PRO A 181 13.98 -0.13 14.96
CA PRO A 181 13.19 1.10 14.90
C PRO A 181 13.10 1.75 13.51
N VAL A 182 13.97 1.37 12.57
CA VAL A 182 14.15 2.10 11.31
C VAL A 182 14.07 1.22 10.06
N ALA A 183 14.32 -0.10 10.16
CA ALA A 183 14.32 -0.93 8.97
C ALA A 183 12.90 -1.22 8.50
N GLU A 184 12.66 -0.92 7.25
CA GLU A 184 11.53 -1.40 6.46
C GLU A 184 12.06 -2.54 5.58
N SER A 185 11.28 -3.58 5.35
CA SER A 185 11.64 -4.73 4.51
C SER A 185 10.48 -4.98 3.54
N ALA A 186 10.15 -3.95 2.76
CA ALA A 186 8.83 -3.86 2.13
C ALA A 186 8.87 -3.19 0.75
N ILE A 187 7.72 -3.22 0.09
CA ILE A 187 7.45 -2.50 -1.17
C ILE A 187 6.32 -1.52 -0.90
N GLU A 188 6.54 -0.23 -1.21
CA GLU A 188 5.48 0.78 -1.20
C GLU A 188 4.92 1.00 -2.60
N ILE A 189 3.60 0.95 -2.69
CA ILE A 189 2.83 1.13 -3.92
C ILE A 189 1.95 2.35 -3.74
N VAL A 190 1.97 3.28 -4.70
CA VAL A 190 0.99 4.35 -4.77
C VAL A 190 0.31 4.30 -6.13
N ALA A 191 -1.01 4.34 -6.11
CA ALA A 191 -1.81 4.36 -7.32
C ALA A 191 -2.93 5.41 -7.21
N ARG A 192 -3.41 5.92 -8.35
CA ARG A 192 -4.46 6.92 -8.42
C ARG A 192 -5.65 6.36 -9.20
N LYS A 193 -6.85 6.47 -8.67
CA LYS A 193 -8.08 6.15 -9.41
C LYS A 193 -8.34 7.21 -10.47
N TRP A 194 -8.57 6.79 -11.69
CA TRP A 194 -8.83 7.70 -12.80
C TRP A 194 -10.17 8.40 -12.65
N THR A 195 -10.20 9.65 -13.08
CA THR A 195 -11.43 10.40 -13.32
C THR A 195 -12.04 10.03 -14.67
N SER A 196 -13.27 10.48 -14.94
CA SER A 196 -13.87 10.30 -16.27
C SER A 196 -13.05 10.95 -17.39
N ASP A 197 -12.42 12.09 -17.09
CA ASP A 197 -11.54 12.78 -18.04
C ASP A 197 -10.26 11.98 -18.30
N ASP A 198 -9.65 11.39 -17.25
CA ASP A 198 -8.48 10.52 -17.43
C ASP A 198 -8.80 9.31 -18.31
N LEU A 199 -9.97 8.70 -18.10
CA LEU A 199 -10.42 7.55 -18.91
C LEU A 199 -10.63 7.96 -20.38
N ALA A 200 -11.29 9.10 -20.63
CA ALA A 200 -11.51 9.63 -21.97
C ALA A 200 -10.19 9.94 -22.70
N LEU A 201 -9.21 10.43 -21.97
CA LEU A 201 -7.88 10.80 -22.48
C LEU A 201 -6.86 9.64 -22.43
N ARG A 202 -7.24 8.47 -21.89
CA ARG A 202 -6.35 7.33 -21.64
C ARG A 202 -5.09 7.76 -20.88
N GLY A 203 -5.28 8.54 -19.80
CA GLY A 203 -4.20 9.03 -18.95
C GLY A 203 -3.32 10.13 -19.58
N ARG A 204 -3.70 10.71 -20.74
CA ARG A 204 -2.94 11.83 -21.33
C ARG A 204 -3.14 13.11 -20.52
N ILE A 205 -2.07 13.82 -20.27
CA ILE A 205 -2.15 15.16 -19.69
C ILE A 205 -2.87 16.08 -20.66
N ARG A 206 -3.98 16.69 -20.23
CA ARG A 206 -4.66 17.75 -20.99
C ARG A 206 -3.71 18.95 -21.08
N ARG A 207 -3.32 19.35 -22.29
CA ARG A 207 -2.70 20.65 -22.48
C ARG A 207 -3.80 21.70 -22.32
N ALA A 208 -3.58 22.73 -21.53
CA ALA A 208 -4.44 23.89 -21.53
C ALA A 208 -4.52 24.41 -22.98
N GLU A 209 -5.73 24.58 -23.51
CA GLU A 209 -5.91 25.27 -24.78
C GLU A 209 -5.37 26.69 -24.57
N ALA A 210 -4.43 27.11 -25.41
CA ALA A 210 -3.93 28.47 -25.41
C ALA A 210 -5.11 29.38 -25.76
N THR A 211 -5.60 30.14 -24.77
CA THR A 211 -6.57 31.22 -24.98
C THR A 211 -5.88 32.43 -25.59
#